data_d5ee042edc83ce59136a440c177b0925
#
_entry.id   d5ee042edc83ce59136a440c177b0925
#
_cell.length_a   1.000
_cell.length_b   1.000
_cell.length_c   1.000
_cell.angle_alpha   90.00
_cell.angle_beta   90.00
_cell.angle_gamma   90.00
#
_symmetry.space_group_name_H-M   'P 1'
#
loop_
_entity.id
_entity.type
_entity.pdbx_description
1 polymer ?
#
loop_
_entity_poly.entity_id
_entity_poly.type
_entity_poly.pdbx_seq_one_letter_code
_entity_poly.pdbx_strand_id
1 'polypeptide(L)'
;MKKLILLLFTSVVFFNSHSQENVSHTSKTKVFLLAGQSNMDGRGDASKMTKQDKKELKLAQNNISYYYKGTTNNIKEPIIIDGVLDVTDPWQYVKKKFRIEKCFGPELFFGIELAKKYPEEKFLFIKRSEGGTSLYGAWNPNWTLEKAQLKKEEHKRKLYEDFIETVDSQLENLQNGSYEIVGMLWVQGESDSGNRYGPLPTETYAENLTSLINKVRVHYKVNDLPFLLLGVGSNKVISKMKETSINLSNVTLIERSFNSYDENFTPRYNHHWNGKPANHYNYTGMKKIGQLFFENYFKFYSNYIK
;
A
#
# COMPACT_ATOMS: atom_id res chain seq x y z
N MET A 1 -68.73 -28.97 63.39
CA MET A 1 -68.57 -28.35 62.07
C MET A 1 -67.13 -27.76 61.99
N LYS A 2 -66.22 -28.45 61.33
CA LYS A 2 -64.80 -28.00 61.14
C LYS A 2 -64.71 -27.29 59.80
N LYS A 3 -64.34 -25.97 59.79
CA LYS A 3 -64.12 -25.25 58.60
C LYS A 3 -62.66 -25.49 58.11
N LEU A 4 -62.56 -26.01 56.94
CA LEU A 4 -61.26 -26.22 56.22
C LEU A 4 -60.92 -24.92 55.47
N ILE A 5 -59.80 -24.27 55.83
CA ILE A 5 -59.28 -23.11 55.14
C ILE A 5 -58.26 -23.64 54.13
N LEU A 6 -58.56 -23.45 52.82
CA LEU A 6 -57.68 -23.80 51.72
C LEU A 6 -56.79 -22.58 51.42
N LEU A 7 -55.48 -22.64 51.70
CA LEU A 7 -54.50 -21.65 51.32
C LEU A 7 -54.03 -21.92 49.88
N LEU A 8 -54.38 -21.05 48.96
CA LEU A 8 -53.77 -21.04 47.59
C LEU A 8 -52.37 -20.35 47.64
N PHE A 9 -51.34 -21.14 47.42
CA PHE A 9 -50.01 -20.58 47.12
C PHE A 9 -49.90 -20.26 45.61
N THR A 10 -49.89 -18.97 45.24
CA THR A 10 -49.57 -18.52 43.92
C THR A 10 -48.05 -18.32 43.82
N SER A 11 -47.37 -19.26 43.16
CA SER A 11 -45.95 -19.12 42.81
C SER A 11 -45.79 -18.14 41.62
N VAL A 12 -45.22 -16.98 41.90
CA VAL A 12 -44.83 -16.02 40.86
C VAL A 12 -43.47 -16.47 40.30
N VAL A 13 -43.49 -17.00 39.06
CA VAL A 13 -42.27 -17.34 38.33
C VAL A 13 -41.76 -16.05 37.67
N PHE A 14 -40.66 -15.50 38.18
CA PHE A 14 -39.91 -14.41 37.50
C PHE A 14 -39.14 -15.00 36.32
N PHE A 15 -39.59 -14.74 35.11
CA PHE A 15 -38.78 -14.93 33.92
C PHE A 15 -37.74 -13.81 33.84
N ASN A 16 -36.49 -14.12 34.21
CA ASN A 16 -35.36 -13.28 33.85
C ASN A 16 -35.10 -13.41 32.34
N SER A 17 -35.67 -12.52 31.56
CA SER A 17 -35.26 -12.36 30.18
C SER A 17 -33.87 -11.70 30.15
N HIS A 18 -32.81 -12.50 30.08
CA HIS A 18 -31.52 -12.01 29.65
C HIS A 18 -31.64 -11.65 28.16
N SER A 19 -31.83 -10.38 27.88
CA SER A 19 -31.53 -9.86 26.54
C SER A 19 -30.02 -10.02 26.36
N GLN A 20 -29.59 -11.04 25.60
CA GLN A 20 -28.28 -11.02 25.01
C GLN A 20 -28.25 -9.79 24.08
N GLU A 21 -27.59 -8.72 24.52
CA GLU A 21 -27.12 -7.70 23.59
C GLU A 21 -26.22 -8.41 22.57
N ASN A 22 -26.77 -8.66 21.39
CA ASN A 22 -25.95 -8.95 20.21
C ASN A 22 -25.10 -7.71 19.95
N VAL A 23 -23.94 -7.62 20.60
CA VAL A 23 -22.89 -6.72 20.18
C VAL A 23 -22.51 -7.24 18.79
N SER A 24 -23.08 -6.63 17.77
CA SER A 24 -22.60 -6.82 16.41
C SER A 24 -21.17 -6.31 16.41
N HIS A 25 -20.20 -7.20 16.46
CA HIS A 25 -18.83 -6.91 16.13
C HIS A 25 -18.82 -6.48 14.65
N THR A 26 -19.06 -5.20 14.40
CA THR A 26 -18.77 -4.63 13.09
C THR A 26 -17.27 -4.74 12.93
N SER A 27 -16.83 -5.62 12.02
CA SER A 27 -15.39 -5.79 11.75
C SER A 27 -14.83 -4.42 11.32
N LYS A 28 -13.70 -4.03 11.92
CA LYS A 28 -13.05 -2.76 11.59
C LYS A 28 -12.52 -2.79 10.17
N THR A 29 -12.61 -1.67 9.49
CA THR A 29 -11.98 -1.52 8.17
C THR A 29 -10.46 -1.64 8.30
N LYS A 30 -9.85 -2.55 7.56
CA LYS A 30 -8.41 -2.77 7.54
C LYS A 30 -7.76 -1.80 6.53
N VAL A 31 -6.93 -0.89 7.02
CA VAL A 31 -6.32 0.15 6.20
C VAL A 31 -4.91 -0.24 5.80
N PHE A 32 -4.64 -0.26 4.49
CA PHE A 32 -3.30 -0.38 3.94
C PHE A 32 -2.82 0.96 3.40
N LEU A 33 -1.60 1.34 3.77
CA LEU A 33 -0.91 2.50 3.26
C LEU A 33 0.01 2.11 2.11
N LEU A 34 -0.01 2.87 1.02
CA LEU A 34 0.80 2.58 -0.16
C LEU A 34 1.55 3.86 -0.57
N ALA A 35 2.89 3.77 -0.65
CA ALA A 35 3.68 4.94 -1.02
C ALA A 35 4.90 4.58 -1.87
N GLY A 36 5.37 5.53 -2.67
CA GLY A 36 6.54 5.34 -3.51
C GLY A 36 6.58 6.22 -4.76
N GLN A 37 7.29 5.72 -5.79
CA GLN A 37 7.46 6.46 -7.04
C GLN A 37 6.74 5.78 -8.23
N SER A 38 7.24 5.93 -9.45
CA SER A 38 6.56 5.53 -10.69
C SER A 38 6.13 4.05 -10.75
N ASN A 39 6.86 3.13 -10.12
CA ASN A 39 6.45 1.73 -10.03
C ASN A 39 5.38 1.50 -8.94
N MET A 40 5.19 2.44 -8.00
CA MET A 40 4.00 2.49 -7.15
C MET A 40 2.84 3.17 -7.89
N ASP A 41 3.04 4.26 -8.66
CA ASP A 41 1.99 4.82 -9.52
C ASP A 41 1.32 3.71 -10.34
N GLY A 42 2.15 2.87 -10.96
CA GLY A 42 1.74 1.75 -11.80
C GLY A 42 1.82 2.04 -13.30
N ARG A 43 2.23 1.01 -14.03
CA ARG A 43 2.32 1.00 -15.50
C ARG A 43 1.80 -0.32 -16.06
N GLY A 44 1.04 -1.08 -15.27
CA GLY A 44 0.35 -2.28 -15.73
C GLY A 44 -0.71 -1.89 -16.77
N ASP A 45 -0.63 -2.47 -17.97
CA ASP A 45 -1.60 -2.22 -19.05
C ASP A 45 -2.89 -3.01 -18.79
N ALA A 46 -3.96 -2.31 -18.44
CA ALA A 46 -5.25 -2.93 -18.14
C ALA A 46 -5.90 -3.63 -19.36
N SER A 47 -5.50 -3.27 -20.60
CA SER A 47 -5.98 -3.96 -21.80
C SER A 47 -5.54 -5.43 -21.85
N LYS A 48 -4.48 -5.79 -21.11
CA LYS A 48 -3.95 -7.15 -21.02
C LYS A 48 -4.61 -8.00 -19.94
N MET A 49 -5.51 -7.43 -19.13
CA MET A 49 -6.25 -8.17 -18.13
C MET A 49 -7.13 -9.25 -18.78
N THR A 50 -7.02 -10.47 -18.26
CA THR A 50 -7.84 -11.59 -18.70
C THR A 50 -9.29 -11.42 -18.26
N LYS A 51 -10.20 -12.22 -18.82
CA LYS A 51 -11.59 -12.26 -18.36
C LYS A 51 -11.67 -12.63 -16.87
N GLN A 52 -10.79 -13.51 -16.41
CA GLN A 52 -10.73 -13.94 -15.02
C GLN A 52 -10.26 -12.78 -14.11
N ASP A 53 -9.20 -12.05 -14.48
CA ASP A 53 -8.73 -10.88 -13.73
C ASP A 53 -9.84 -9.84 -13.55
N LYS A 54 -10.59 -9.56 -14.62
CA LYS A 54 -11.70 -8.60 -14.58
C LYS A 54 -12.86 -9.08 -13.69
N LYS A 55 -13.15 -10.38 -13.70
CA LYS A 55 -14.16 -10.98 -12.81
C LYS A 55 -13.72 -10.87 -11.34
N GLU A 56 -12.47 -11.21 -11.04
CA GLU A 56 -11.92 -11.13 -9.68
C GLU A 56 -11.85 -9.68 -9.18
N LEU A 57 -11.44 -8.74 -10.02
CA LEU A 57 -11.50 -7.31 -9.70
C LEU A 57 -12.92 -6.87 -9.34
N LYS A 58 -13.92 -7.27 -10.12
CA LYS A 58 -15.33 -6.95 -9.85
C LYS A 58 -15.78 -7.44 -8.46
N LEU A 59 -15.31 -8.62 -8.05
CA LEU A 59 -15.59 -9.14 -6.71
C LEU A 59 -14.85 -8.35 -5.63
N ALA A 60 -13.58 -8.01 -5.86
CA ALA A 60 -12.77 -7.24 -4.92
C ALA A 60 -13.34 -5.82 -4.68
N GLN A 61 -13.99 -5.23 -5.67
CA GLN A 61 -14.65 -3.92 -5.57
C GLN A 61 -15.75 -3.86 -4.50
N ASN A 62 -16.34 -4.98 -4.12
CA ASN A 62 -17.33 -5.04 -3.05
C ASN A 62 -16.73 -4.81 -1.66
N ASN A 63 -15.43 -5.05 -1.51
CA ASN A 63 -14.75 -5.11 -0.21
C ASN A 63 -13.64 -4.08 -0.07
N ILE A 64 -13.17 -3.47 -1.16
CA ILE A 64 -11.99 -2.60 -1.13
C ILE A 64 -12.35 -1.20 -1.62
N SER A 65 -12.34 -0.25 -0.70
CA SER A 65 -12.31 1.19 -0.99
C SER A 65 -10.88 1.60 -1.32
N TYR A 66 -10.73 2.55 -2.22
CA TYR A 66 -9.45 2.99 -2.73
C TYR A 66 -9.39 4.50 -2.87
N TYR A 67 -8.41 5.09 -2.19
CA TYR A 67 -8.04 6.48 -2.38
C TYR A 67 -6.63 6.56 -2.96
N TYR A 68 -6.46 7.33 -4.03
CA TYR A 68 -5.17 7.56 -4.66
C TYR A 68 -4.96 9.04 -4.96
N LYS A 69 -3.84 9.57 -4.48
CA LYS A 69 -3.33 10.89 -4.84
C LYS A 69 -2.00 10.74 -5.58
N GLY A 70 -2.04 10.96 -6.89
CA GLY A 70 -0.86 10.93 -7.77
C GLY A 70 -0.47 12.33 -8.19
N THR A 71 0.83 12.61 -8.23
CA THR A 71 1.37 13.87 -8.75
C THR A 71 2.55 13.61 -9.70
N THR A 72 2.88 14.61 -10.51
CA THR A 72 4.06 14.59 -11.39
C THR A 72 4.58 16.01 -11.57
N ASN A 73 5.87 16.13 -11.86
CA ASN A 73 6.59 17.41 -11.96
C ASN A 73 5.93 18.47 -12.88
N ASN A 74 5.22 18.03 -13.92
CA ASN A 74 4.73 18.91 -14.99
C ASN A 74 3.24 19.20 -14.90
N ILE A 75 2.54 18.69 -13.87
CA ILE A 75 1.10 18.84 -13.75
C ILE A 75 0.79 19.43 -12.38
N LYS A 76 0.13 20.60 -12.37
CA LYS A 76 -0.23 21.30 -11.13
C LYS A 76 -1.29 20.54 -10.32
N GLU A 77 -2.26 19.95 -11.03
CA GLU A 77 -3.36 19.24 -10.40
C GLU A 77 -3.02 17.76 -10.19
N PRO A 78 -3.24 17.21 -8.98
CA PRO A 78 -3.08 15.80 -8.74
C PRO A 78 -4.13 14.98 -9.49
N ILE A 79 -3.82 13.73 -9.83
CA ILE A 79 -4.85 12.73 -10.08
C ILE A 79 -5.38 12.32 -8.72
N ILE A 80 -6.68 12.49 -8.51
CA ILE A 80 -7.39 12.00 -7.33
C ILE A 80 -8.35 10.90 -7.76
N ILE A 81 -8.30 9.77 -7.07
CA ILE A 81 -9.27 8.70 -7.17
C ILE A 81 -9.81 8.47 -5.76
N ASP A 82 -11.11 8.52 -5.63
CA ASP A 82 -11.84 8.24 -4.40
C ASP A 82 -13.04 7.38 -4.74
N GLY A 83 -12.98 6.10 -4.34
CA GLY A 83 -14.01 5.14 -4.72
C GLY A 83 -13.63 3.70 -4.39
N VAL A 84 -13.88 2.78 -5.33
CA VAL A 84 -13.51 1.37 -5.20
C VAL A 84 -12.20 1.08 -5.93
N LEU A 85 -11.56 -0.03 -5.57
CA LEU A 85 -10.35 -0.49 -6.25
C LEU A 85 -10.61 -0.71 -7.73
N ASP A 86 -9.92 0.03 -8.60
CA ASP A 86 -10.09 -0.07 -10.05
C ASP A 86 -8.82 0.36 -10.81
N VAL A 87 -8.84 0.14 -12.13
CA VAL A 87 -7.84 0.66 -13.06
C VAL A 87 -8.02 2.17 -13.25
N THR A 88 -6.94 2.86 -13.54
CA THR A 88 -6.90 4.33 -13.59
C THR A 88 -6.48 4.87 -14.95
N ASP A 89 -6.75 6.14 -15.20
CA ASP A 89 -6.17 6.85 -16.33
C ASP A 89 -4.67 7.12 -16.08
N PRO A 90 -3.80 6.75 -17.02
CA PRO A 90 -2.38 7.05 -16.88
C PRO A 90 -2.10 8.54 -17.15
N TRP A 91 -0.99 9.03 -16.61
CA TRP A 91 -0.46 10.33 -17.01
C TRP A 91 -0.30 10.41 -18.53
N GLN A 92 -0.55 11.57 -19.12
CA GLN A 92 -0.47 11.78 -20.57
C GLN A 92 0.87 11.33 -21.18
N TYR A 93 1.99 11.55 -20.47
CA TYR A 93 3.28 11.08 -20.94
C TYR A 93 3.42 9.56 -20.91
N VAL A 94 2.77 8.88 -19.96
CA VAL A 94 2.74 7.40 -19.86
C VAL A 94 1.92 6.83 -20.99
N LYS A 95 0.74 7.42 -21.25
CA LYS A 95 -0.12 7.07 -22.37
C LYS A 95 0.63 7.14 -23.69
N LYS A 96 1.33 8.25 -23.93
CA LYS A 96 2.14 8.43 -25.16
C LYS A 96 3.33 7.50 -25.24
N LYS A 97 4.08 7.35 -24.15
CA LYS A 97 5.33 6.57 -24.13
C LYS A 97 5.09 5.06 -24.22
N PHE A 98 4.13 4.54 -23.49
CA PHE A 98 3.87 3.10 -23.36
C PHE A 98 2.62 2.63 -24.10
N ARG A 99 1.85 3.56 -24.70
CA ARG A 99 0.59 3.27 -25.42
C ARG A 99 -0.43 2.56 -24.52
N ILE A 100 -0.56 3.04 -23.28
CA ILE A 100 -1.48 2.50 -22.27
C ILE A 100 -2.66 3.46 -22.14
N GLU A 101 -3.88 2.96 -22.32
CA GLU A 101 -5.11 3.76 -22.16
C GLU A 101 -5.66 3.72 -20.74
N LYS A 102 -5.54 2.59 -20.05
CA LYS A 102 -5.86 2.41 -18.63
C LYS A 102 -4.73 1.64 -17.96
N CYS A 103 -4.33 2.05 -16.77
CA CYS A 103 -3.23 1.43 -16.05
C CYS A 103 -3.61 1.05 -14.61
N PHE A 104 -2.74 0.28 -13.99
CA PHE A 104 -2.81 -0.09 -12.59
C PHE A 104 -1.40 -0.24 -12.00
N GLY A 105 -1.30 -0.12 -10.71
CA GLY A 105 -0.11 -0.42 -9.93
C GLY A 105 -0.23 -1.74 -9.16
N PRO A 106 0.69 -2.00 -8.23
CA PRO A 106 0.69 -3.24 -7.46
C PRO A 106 -0.56 -3.42 -6.59
N GLU A 107 -1.24 -2.33 -6.22
CA GLU A 107 -2.46 -2.35 -5.41
C GLU A 107 -3.57 -3.22 -5.99
N LEU A 108 -3.69 -3.28 -7.34
CA LEU A 108 -4.81 -3.97 -7.98
C LEU A 108 -4.79 -5.47 -7.66
N PHE A 109 -3.68 -6.15 -7.92
CA PHE A 109 -3.59 -7.59 -7.68
C PHE A 109 -3.31 -7.93 -6.22
N PHE A 110 -2.72 -7.03 -5.45
CA PHE A 110 -2.68 -7.15 -4.00
C PHE A 110 -4.10 -7.18 -3.41
N GLY A 111 -4.97 -6.26 -3.83
CA GLY A 111 -6.36 -6.21 -3.39
C GLY A 111 -7.20 -7.38 -3.87
N ILE A 112 -7.04 -7.80 -5.13
CA ILE A 112 -7.73 -9.00 -5.65
C ILE A 112 -7.42 -10.21 -4.78
N GLU A 113 -6.15 -10.47 -4.44
CA GLU A 113 -5.77 -11.63 -3.62
C GLU A 113 -6.26 -11.48 -2.16
N LEU A 114 -6.25 -10.26 -1.59
CA LEU A 114 -6.86 -10.00 -0.27
C LEU A 114 -8.34 -10.31 -0.25
N ALA A 115 -9.11 -9.78 -1.21
CA ALA A 115 -10.56 -10.01 -1.28
C ALA A 115 -10.91 -11.49 -1.48
N LYS A 116 -10.12 -12.22 -2.24
CA LYS A 116 -10.27 -13.67 -2.41
C LYS A 116 -10.03 -14.43 -1.10
N LYS A 117 -9.05 -14.00 -0.32
CA LYS A 117 -8.66 -14.67 0.93
C LYS A 117 -9.55 -14.29 2.10
N TYR A 118 -10.03 -13.05 2.12
CA TYR A 118 -10.81 -12.46 3.22
C TYR A 118 -12.10 -11.82 2.67
N PRO A 119 -13.05 -12.61 2.15
CA PRO A 119 -14.23 -12.08 1.45
C PRO A 119 -15.20 -11.30 2.34
N GLU A 120 -15.14 -11.51 3.66
CA GLU A 120 -16.00 -10.82 4.63
C GLU A 120 -15.36 -9.54 5.20
N GLU A 121 -14.05 -9.34 5.00
CA GLU A 121 -13.34 -8.18 5.54
C GLU A 121 -13.50 -6.97 4.62
N LYS A 122 -13.49 -5.77 5.22
CA LYS A 122 -13.47 -4.50 4.51
C LYS A 122 -12.07 -3.89 4.55
N PHE A 123 -11.64 -3.39 3.41
CA PHE A 123 -10.33 -2.78 3.25
C PHE A 123 -10.45 -1.35 2.74
N LEU A 124 -9.53 -0.50 3.18
CA LEU A 124 -9.28 0.80 2.58
C LEU A 124 -7.80 0.88 2.17
N PHE A 125 -7.56 1.15 0.91
CA PHE A 125 -6.22 1.43 0.41
C PHE A 125 -6.05 2.93 0.24
N ILE A 126 -5.04 3.50 0.91
CA ILE A 126 -4.69 4.91 0.76
C ILE A 126 -3.31 4.99 0.11
N LYS A 127 -3.28 5.47 -1.11
CA LYS A 127 -2.06 5.50 -1.94
C LYS A 127 -1.64 6.93 -2.24
N ARG A 128 -0.34 7.20 -2.01
CA ARG A 128 0.35 8.42 -2.41
C ARG A 128 1.62 8.08 -3.19
N SER A 129 1.73 8.54 -4.41
CA SER A 129 2.94 8.31 -5.20
C SER A 129 3.27 9.46 -6.14
N GLU A 130 4.56 9.59 -6.45
CA GLU A 130 5.06 10.55 -7.45
C GLU A 130 6.29 9.99 -8.17
N GLY A 131 6.20 9.87 -9.49
CA GLY A 131 7.28 9.35 -10.32
C GLY A 131 8.56 10.19 -10.27
N GLY A 132 9.73 9.51 -10.27
CA GLY A 132 11.02 10.16 -10.30
C GLY A 132 11.40 10.93 -9.04
N THR A 133 10.97 10.45 -7.87
CA THR A 133 11.24 11.06 -6.57
C THR A 133 12.13 10.20 -5.70
N SER A 134 13.03 10.82 -4.93
CA SER A 134 14.03 10.15 -4.10
C SER A 134 13.61 10.11 -2.63
N LEU A 135 14.09 9.10 -1.92
CA LEU A 135 14.01 9.04 -0.47
C LEU A 135 14.97 10.04 0.19
N TYR A 136 16.07 10.34 -0.47
CA TYR A 136 17.02 11.35 0.01
C TYR A 136 16.43 12.77 -0.03
N GLY A 137 15.65 13.11 -1.05
CA GLY A 137 15.03 14.43 -1.26
C GLY A 137 13.56 14.48 -0.87
N ALA A 138 12.69 14.31 -1.85
CA ALA A 138 11.25 14.57 -1.71
C ALA A 138 10.55 13.71 -0.66
N TRP A 139 10.93 12.44 -0.51
CA TRP A 139 10.35 11.51 0.49
C TRP A 139 11.05 11.55 1.84
N ASN A 140 12.09 12.38 2.02
CA ASN A 140 12.84 12.38 3.26
C ASN A 140 11.99 12.90 4.43
N PRO A 141 11.79 12.12 5.49
CA PRO A 141 11.03 12.58 6.65
C PRO A 141 11.79 13.66 7.48
N ASN A 142 13.10 13.81 7.22
CA ASN A 142 13.94 14.90 7.70
C ASN A 142 14.36 15.77 6.49
N TRP A 143 13.36 16.24 5.76
CA TRP A 143 13.55 17.04 4.56
C TRP A 143 14.35 18.32 4.87
N THR A 144 15.30 18.64 4.00
CA THR A 144 15.98 19.94 3.98
C THR A 144 16.08 20.44 2.55
N LEU A 145 16.17 21.75 2.38
CA LEU A 145 16.35 22.36 1.07
C LEU A 145 17.62 21.85 0.37
N GLU A 146 18.71 21.65 1.12
CA GLU A 146 19.97 21.13 0.61
C GLU A 146 19.83 19.72 0.02
N LYS A 147 19.15 18.83 0.73
CA LYS A 147 18.86 17.47 0.24
C LYS A 147 18.02 17.51 -1.04
N ALA A 148 17.00 18.34 -1.06
CA ALA A 148 16.14 18.51 -2.21
C ALA A 148 16.90 19.11 -3.42
N GLN A 149 17.74 20.12 -3.20
CA GLN A 149 18.59 20.73 -4.24
C GLN A 149 19.60 19.73 -4.80
N LEU A 150 20.24 18.91 -3.96
CA LEU A 150 21.15 17.87 -4.42
C LEU A 150 20.44 16.93 -5.41
N LYS A 151 19.19 16.62 -5.18
CA LYS A 151 18.36 15.75 -6.05
C LYS A 151 17.65 16.50 -7.18
N LYS A 152 17.76 17.85 -7.22
CA LYS A 152 16.95 18.72 -8.09
C LYS A 152 15.45 18.53 -7.88
N GLU A 153 15.06 18.42 -6.63
CA GLU A 153 13.68 18.15 -6.17
C GLU A 153 13.12 19.28 -5.31
N GLU A 154 13.79 20.44 -5.23
CA GLU A 154 13.39 21.60 -4.44
C GLU A 154 12.03 22.18 -4.86
N HIS A 155 11.64 21.95 -6.11
CA HIS A 155 10.36 22.37 -6.67
C HIS A 155 9.24 21.34 -6.46
N LYS A 156 9.58 20.17 -5.91
CA LYS A 156 8.61 19.10 -5.62
C LYS A 156 7.99 19.28 -4.25
N ARG A 157 6.87 18.62 -4.05
CA ARG A 157 6.27 18.53 -2.74
C ARG A 157 7.16 17.79 -1.77
N LYS A 158 7.07 18.11 -0.50
CA LYS A 158 7.62 17.31 0.58
C LYS A 158 6.73 16.06 0.75
N LEU A 159 7.07 15.01 0.04
CA LEU A 159 6.16 13.90 -0.18
C LEU A 159 5.86 13.08 1.08
N TYR A 160 6.79 13.05 2.04
CA TYR A 160 6.49 12.44 3.34
C TYR A 160 5.38 13.20 4.08
N GLU A 161 5.49 14.54 4.17
CA GLU A 161 4.47 15.38 4.79
C GLU A 161 3.13 15.26 4.05
N ASP A 162 3.15 15.41 2.73
CA ASP A 162 1.96 15.29 1.86
C ASP A 162 1.32 13.87 1.91
N PHE A 163 2.10 12.83 2.15
CA PHE A 163 1.59 11.48 2.39
C PHE A 163 0.86 11.39 3.73
N ILE A 164 1.46 11.90 4.81
CA ILE A 164 0.83 11.91 6.13
C ILE A 164 -0.48 12.71 6.09
N GLU A 165 -0.47 13.93 5.55
CA GLU A 165 -1.68 14.75 5.38
C GLU A 165 -2.77 14.04 4.56
N THR A 166 -2.37 13.33 3.50
CA THR A 166 -3.30 12.56 2.66
C THR A 166 -3.95 11.41 3.44
N VAL A 167 -3.17 10.68 4.21
CA VAL A 167 -3.69 9.57 5.02
C VAL A 167 -4.58 10.08 6.14
N ASP A 168 -4.14 11.11 6.88
CA ASP A 168 -4.91 11.69 7.98
C ASP A 168 -6.27 12.18 7.49
N SER A 169 -6.31 12.91 6.37
CA SER A 169 -7.56 13.39 5.75
C SER A 169 -8.52 12.24 5.40
N GLN A 170 -8.02 11.08 4.98
CA GLN A 170 -8.87 9.92 4.68
C GLN A 170 -9.34 9.21 5.93
N LEU A 171 -8.51 9.14 6.97
CA LEU A 171 -8.87 8.53 8.25
C LEU A 171 -9.88 9.38 9.03
N GLU A 172 -9.84 10.71 8.91
CA GLU A 172 -10.82 11.63 9.49
C GLU A 172 -12.25 11.39 8.98
N ASN A 173 -12.39 10.87 7.75
CA ASN A 173 -13.69 10.49 7.19
C ASN A 173 -14.26 9.19 7.80
N LEU A 174 -13.47 8.46 8.58
CA LEU A 174 -13.88 7.24 9.27
C LEU A 174 -14.21 7.52 10.74
N GLN A 175 -15.16 6.80 11.30
CA GLN A 175 -15.44 6.91 12.73
C GLN A 175 -14.26 6.41 13.55
N ASN A 176 -13.93 7.11 14.63
CA ASN A 176 -12.88 6.67 15.55
C ASN A 176 -13.16 5.24 16.05
N GLY A 177 -12.13 4.40 15.96
CA GLY A 177 -12.23 2.99 16.37
C GLY A 177 -12.86 2.05 15.34
N SER A 178 -13.35 2.57 14.19
CA SER A 178 -13.94 1.76 13.12
C SER A 178 -12.92 1.22 12.12
N TYR A 179 -11.64 1.52 12.29
CA TYR A 179 -10.56 1.08 11.40
C TYR A 179 -9.31 0.65 12.17
N GLU A 180 -8.44 -0.05 11.48
CA GLU A 180 -7.09 -0.43 11.92
C GLU A 180 -6.11 -0.31 10.76
N ILE A 181 -4.98 0.36 10.97
CA ILE A 181 -3.89 0.40 9.98
C ILE A 181 -3.09 -0.88 10.14
N VAL A 182 -3.09 -1.72 9.12
CA VAL A 182 -2.58 -3.09 9.20
C VAL A 182 -1.34 -3.35 8.36
N GLY A 183 -0.91 -2.42 7.53
CA GLY A 183 0.32 -2.58 6.75
C GLY A 183 0.64 -1.40 5.84
N MET A 184 1.90 -1.31 5.43
CA MET A 184 2.37 -0.35 4.43
C MET A 184 3.18 -1.03 3.34
N LEU A 185 2.87 -0.71 2.08
CA LEU A 185 3.59 -1.14 0.90
C LEU A 185 4.45 0.01 0.37
N TRP A 186 5.73 -0.26 0.13
CA TRP A 186 6.71 0.71 -0.33
C TRP A 186 7.39 0.27 -1.63
N VAL A 187 7.28 1.11 -2.68
CA VAL A 187 7.93 0.88 -3.98
C VAL A 187 8.68 2.14 -4.41
N GLN A 188 9.91 2.29 -3.94
CA GLN A 188 10.79 3.42 -4.27
C GLN A 188 12.25 2.98 -4.05
N GLY A 189 13.19 3.48 -4.86
CA GLY A 189 14.62 3.19 -4.74
C GLY A 189 15.40 3.59 -5.99
N GLU A 190 14.75 3.61 -7.15
CA GLU A 190 15.41 3.88 -8.44
C GLU A 190 15.98 5.30 -8.52
N SER A 191 15.29 6.27 -7.91
CA SER A 191 15.75 7.67 -7.89
C SER A 191 16.94 7.91 -6.98
N ASP A 192 17.19 7.04 -5.99
CA ASP A 192 18.37 7.07 -5.12
C ASP A 192 19.53 6.24 -5.65
N SER A 193 19.31 5.55 -6.78
CA SER A 193 20.29 4.69 -7.41
C SER A 193 21.22 5.46 -8.35
N GLY A 194 22.48 5.03 -8.42
CA GLY A 194 23.49 5.58 -9.35
C GLY A 194 24.19 6.84 -8.81
N ASN A 195 25.19 7.31 -9.58
CA ASN A 195 26.12 8.33 -9.14
C ASN A 195 25.82 9.72 -9.67
N ARG A 196 24.68 9.91 -10.36
CA ARG A 196 24.35 11.20 -11.02
C ARG A 196 24.36 12.38 -10.03
N TYR A 197 23.98 12.15 -8.78
CA TYR A 197 23.89 13.15 -7.72
C TYR A 197 24.85 12.83 -6.56
N GLY A 198 25.98 12.19 -6.86
CA GLY A 198 26.94 11.74 -5.86
C GLY A 198 26.48 10.46 -5.14
N PRO A 199 27.26 9.99 -4.16
CA PRO A 199 27.01 8.73 -3.48
C PRO A 199 25.96 8.83 -2.35
N LEU A 200 25.78 10.01 -1.74
CA LEU A 200 24.97 10.22 -0.53
C LEU A 200 23.56 9.63 -0.61
N PRO A 201 22.77 9.80 -1.70
CA PRO A 201 21.43 9.22 -1.76
C PRO A 201 21.40 7.70 -1.60
N THR A 202 22.39 7.01 -2.17
CA THR A 202 22.52 5.56 -2.03
C THR A 202 23.08 5.15 -0.66
N GLU A 203 24.11 5.84 -0.17
CA GLU A 203 24.80 5.50 1.08
C GLU A 203 23.91 5.68 2.30
N THR A 204 23.10 6.75 2.33
CA THR A 204 22.18 7.06 3.46
C THR A 204 20.80 6.44 3.30
N TYR A 205 20.56 5.59 2.28
CA TYR A 205 19.23 5.05 2.01
C TYR A 205 18.64 4.26 3.19
N ALA A 206 19.44 3.40 3.84
CA ALA A 206 18.99 2.63 5.01
C ALA A 206 18.59 3.52 6.20
N GLU A 207 19.38 4.56 6.48
CA GLU A 207 19.08 5.52 7.54
C GLU A 207 17.77 6.29 7.25
N ASN A 208 17.63 6.81 6.03
CA ASN A 208 16.44 7.55 5.63
C ASN A 208 15.19 6.67 5.63
N LEU A 209 15.30 5.40 5.19
CA LEU A 209 14.19 4.45 5.20
C LEU A 209 13.80 4.06 6.63
N THR A 210 14.76 3.80 7.49
CA THR A 210 14.54 3.56 8.93
C THR A 210 13.82 4.74 9.58
N SER A 211 14.25 5.96 9.27
CA SER A 211 13.60 7.19 9.77
C SER A 211 12.16 7.31 9.27
N LEU A 212 11.89 7.02 8.00
CA LEU A 212 10.54 7.04 7.42
C LEU A 212 9.63 6.03 8.12
N ILE A 213 10.07 4.78 8.25
CA ILE A 213 9.30 3.71 8.90
C ILE A 213 8.96 4.08 10.35
N ASN A 214 9.95 4.52 11.12
CA ASN A 214 9.76 4.86 12.52
C ASN A 214 8.83 6.07 12.70
N LYS A 215 8.94 7.10 11.86
CA LYS A 215 8.05 8.26 11.91
C LYS A 215 6.61 7.92 11.54
N VAL A 216 6.38 7.05 10.57
CA VAL A 216 5.03 6.55 10.24
C VAL A 216 4.45 5.78 11.42
N ARG A 217 5.22 4.86 12.01
CA ARG A 217 4.79 4.07 13.18
C ARG A 217 4.44 4.95 14.38
N VAL A 218 5.26 5.93 14.67
CA VAL A 218 5.04 6.88 15.78
C VAL A 218 3.80 7.74 15.52
N HIS A 219 3.63 8.27 14.29
CA HIS A 219 2.50 9.12 13.93
C HIS A 219 1.16 8.40 14.11
N TYR A 220 1.05 7.16 13.62
CA TYR A 220 -0.18 6.37 13.73
C TYR A 220 -0.27 5.56 15.03
N LYS A 221 0.72 5.62 15.91
CA LYS A 221 0.77 4.87 17.19
C LYS A 221 0.66 3.35 17.00
N VAL A 222 1.21 2.83 15.89
CA VAL A 222 1.28 1.39 15.57
C VAL A 222 2.75 1.01 15.47
N ASN A 223 3.39 0.77 16.62
CA ASN A 223 4.84 0.58 16.73
C ASN A 223 5.37 -0.64 15.94
N ASP A 224 4.53 -1.60 15.70
CA ASP A 224 4.84 -2.85 15.01
C ASP A 224 4.19 -2.95 13.62
N LEU A 225 3.69 -1.82 13.07
CA LEU A 225 3.09 -1.76 11.74
C LEU A 225 3.95 -2.49 10.71
N PRO A 226 3.41 -3.50 10.00
CA PRO A 226 4.11 -4.19 8.94
C PRO A 226 4.48 -3.28 7.77
N PHE A 227 5.74 -3.36 7.33
CA PHE A 227 6.24 -2.72 6.11
C PHE A 227 6.73 -3.75 5.11
N LEU A 228 6.20 -3.72 3.90
CA LEU A 228 6.65 -4.54 2.80
C LEU A 228 7.35 -3.67 1.77
N LEU A 229 8.63 -3.94 1.57
CA LEU A 229 9.51 -3.21 0.66
C LEU A 229 9.69 -4.01 -0.62
N LEU A 230 9.44 -3.42 -1.77
CA LEU A 230 9.86 -4.04 -3.04
C LEU A 230 11.29 -3.64 -3.36
N GLY A 231 12.16 -4.61 -3.57
CA GLY A 231 13.55 -4.40 -3.97
C GLY A 231 13.65 -3.82 -5.38
N VAL A 232 13.71 -2.49 -5.51
CA VAL A 232 13.87 -1.75 -6.76
C VAL A 232 15.09 -0.84 -6.72
N GLY A 233 15.57 -0.43 -7.89
CA GLY A 233 16.78 0.38 -8.01
C GLY A 233 18.05 -0.44 -8.22
N SER A 234 19.20 0.10 -7.81
CA SER A 234 20.50 -0.56 -7.91
C SER A 234 20.70 -1.61 -6.80
N ASN A 235 21.65 -2.54 -7.02
CA ASN A 235 22.03 -3.52 -6.01
C ASN A 235 22.44 -2.87 -4.68
N LYS A 236 23.09 -1.71 -4.74
CA LYS A 236 23.49 -0.95 -3.54
C LYS A 236 22.28 -0.48 -2.76
N VAL A 237 21.25 0.08 -3.43
CA VAL A 237 20.00 0.52 -2.77
C VAL A 237 19.25 -0.67 -2.20
N ILE A 238 19.16 -1.80 -2.95
CA ILE A 238 18.50 -3.02 -2.45
C ILE A 238 19.25 -3.59 -1.24
N SER A 239 20.58 -3.56 -1.25
CA SER A 239 21.38 -3.95 -0.07
C SER A 239 21.05 -3.07 1.16
N LYS A 240 20.80 -1.76 0.95
CA LYS A 240 20.36 -0.84 2.01
C LYS A 240 18.93 -1.12 2.49
N MET A 241 18.02 -1.51 1.60
CA MET A 241 16.69 -2.01 2.00
C MET A 241 16.80 -3.29 2.85
N LYS A 242 17.70 -4.19 2.46
CA LYS A 242 17.98 -5.42 3.22
C LYS A 242 18.55 -5.12 4.61
N GLU A 243 19.49 -4.19 4.72
CA GLU A 243 20.02 -3.69 5.98
C GLU A 243 18.88 -3.20 6.89
N THR A 244 17.95 -2.38 6.36
CA THR A 244 16.77 -1.90 7.10
C THR A 244 15.86 -3.05 7.54
N SER A 245 15.59 -4.03 6.67
CA SER A 245 14.72 -5.16 7.00
C SER A 245 15.30 -6.14 8.03
N ILE A 246 16.61 -6.17 8.18
CA ILE A 246 17.29 -6.95 9.23
C ILE A 246 17.24 -6.22 10.57
N ASN A 247 17.38 -4.90 10.55
CA ASN A 247 17.52 -4.10 11.76
C ASN A 247 16.19 -3.66 12.38
N LEU A 248 15.08 -3.70 11.64
CA LEU A 248 13.75 -3.35 12.12
C LEU A 248 12.81 -4.54 12.11
N SER A 249 12.10 -4.74 13.21
CA SER A 249 11.02 -5.74 13.29
C SER A 249 9.87 -5.40 12.33
N ASN A 250 9.17 -6.43 11.85
CA ASN A 250 8.01 -6.29 10.95
C ASN A 250 8.31 -5.48 9.67
N VAL A 251 9.52 -5.60 9.15
CA VAL A 251 9.93 -5.06 7.85
C VAL A 251 10.36 -6.21 6.96
N THR A 252 9.65 -6.45 5.88
CA THR A 252 9.95 -7.52 4.92
C THR A 252 10.40 -6.94 3.60
N LEU A 253 11.59 -7.33 3.15
CA LEU A 253 12.07 -7.04 1.80
C LEU A 253 11.64 -8.18 0.85
N ILE A 254 10.89 -7.84 -0.18
CA ILE A 254 10.66 -8.69 -1.34
C ILE A 254 11.85 -8.50 -2.26
N GLU A 255 12.82 -9.42 -2.15
CA GLU A 255 14.07 -9.33 -2.90
C GLU A 255 13.81 -9.53 -4.40
N ARG A 256 14.47 -8.71 -5.18
CA ARG A 256 14.60 -8.90 -6.61
C ARG A 256 15.92 -9.63 -6.86
N SER A 257 15.87 -10.82 -7.46
CA SER A 257 17.08 -11.47 -7.95
C SER A 257 17.62 -10.69 -9.16
N PHE A 258 18.95 -10.55 -9.19
CA PHE A 258 19.67 -9.95 -10.32
C PHE A 258 20.03 -10.98 -11.37
N ASN A 259 19.71 -12.23 -11.12
CA ASN A 259 19.88 -13.27 -12.10
C ASN A 259 18.89 -13.05 -13.25
N SER A 260 19.38 -13.00 -14.49
CA SER A 260 18.56 -12.85 -15.70
C SER A 260 17.51 -13.93 -15.88
N TYR A 261 17.58 -15.00 -15.13
CA TYR A 261 16.63 -16.13 -15.11
C TYR A 261 15.58 -16.03 -14.00
N ASP A 262 15.64 -15.01 -13.13
CA ASP A 262 14.59 -14.84 -12.12
C ASP A 262 13.28 -14.47 -12.79
N GLU A 263 12.31 -15.35 -12.64
CA GLU A 263 10.98 -15.20 -13.20
C GLU A 263 10.25 -13.95 -12.68
N ASN A 264 10.59 -13.46 -11.49
CA ASN A 264 9.90 -12.36 -10.85
C ASN A 264 10.32 -10.99 -11.39
N PHE A 265 11.57 -10.83 -11.88
CA PHE A 265 12.15 -9.52 -12.19
C PHE A 265 13.02 -9.48 -13.45
N THR A 266 12.79 -10.35 -14.40
CA THR A 266 13.49 -10.35 -15.69
C THR A 266 13.01 -9.21 -16.60
N PRO A 267 13.75 -8.83 -17.64
CA PRO A 267 13.33 -7.84 -18.61
C PRO A 267 11.95 -8.09 -19.24
N ARG A 268 11.47 -9.34 -19.27
CA ARG A 268 10.11 -9.69 -19.77
C ARG A 268 8.97 -9.08 -18.94
N TYR A 269 9.21 -8.70 -17.70
CA TYR A 269 8.23 -8.05 -16.84
C TYR A 269 8.22 -6.53 -16.98
N ASN A 270 9.12 -5.98 -17.77
CA ASN A 270 9.24 -4.56 -18.02
C ASN A 270 8.61 -4.15 -19.35
N HIS A 271 8.20 -2.90 -19.44
CA HIS A 271 7.97 -2.27 -20.72
C HIS A 271 9.28 -2.12 -21.50
N HIS A 272 9.18 -2.12 -22.82
CA HIS A 272 10.31 -1.84 -23.69
C HIS A 272 10.11 -0.48 -24.37
N TRP A 273 11.18 0.29 -24.46
CA TRP A 273 11.26 1.51 -25.24
C TRP A 273 12.49 1.46 -26.13
N ASN A 274 12.29 1.62 -27.44
CA ASN A 274 13.37 1.49 -28.44
C ASN A 274 14.16 0.17 -28.28
N GLY A 275 13.46 -0.95 -28.06
CA GLY A 275 14.04 -2.28 -27.92
C GLY A 275 14.79 -2.54 -26.61
N LYS A 276 14.79 -1.60 -25.66
CA LYS A 276 15.45 -1.76 -24.34
C LYS A 276 14.42 -1.75 -23.23
N PRO A 277 14.66 -2.48 -22.10
CA PRO A 277 13.84 -2.39 -20.92
C PRO A 277 13.69 -0.95 -20.42
N ALA A 278 12.47 -0.53 -20.13
CA ALA A 278 12.14 0.84 -19.76
C ALA A 278 12.16 1.09 -18.24
N ASN A 279 12.67 0.17 -17.43
CA ASN A 279 12.72 0.22 -15.96
C ASN A 279 11.34 0.44 -15.29
N HIS A 280 10.26 0.13 -16.00
CA HIS A 280 8.89 0.15 -15.49
C HIS A 280 8.22 -1.18 -15.79
N TYR A 281 7.56 -1.72 -14.78
CA TYR A 281 6.89 -3.02 -14.89
C TYR A 281 5.64 -2.90 -15.76
N ASN A 282 5.50 -3.87 -16.68
CA ASN A 282 4.32 -4.02 -17.53
C ASN A 282 3.18 -4.74 -16.78
N TYR A 283 2.12 -5.17 -17.50
CA TYR A 283 1.00 -5.92 -16.92
C TYR A 283 1.47 -7.12 -16.09
N THR A 284 2.33 -7.98 -16.66
CA THR A 284 2.80 -9.20 -16.00
C THR A 284 3.62 -8.89 -14.75
N GLY A 285 4.49 -7.88 -14.85
CA GLY A 285 5.30 -7.42 -13.73
C GLY A 285 4.44 -6.85 -12.59
N MET A 286 3.49 -5.96 -12.91
CA MET A 286 2.61 -5.37 -11.89
C MET A 286 1.71 -6.41 -11.23
N LYS A 287 1.16 -7.34 -12.00
CA LYS A 287 0.40 -8.47 -11.46
C LYS A 287 1.22 -9.28 -10.49
N LYS A 288 2.44 -9.69 -10.90
CA LYS A 288 3.33 -10.48 -10.03
C LYS A 288 3.73 -9.73 -8.77
N ILE A 289 4.02 -8.43 -8.86
CA ILE A 289 4.35 -7.60 -7.67
C ILE A 289 3.18 -7.56 -6.69
N GLY A 290 1.96 -7.32 -7.17
CA GLY A 290 0.77 -7.35 -6.30
C GLY A 290 0.58 -8.69 -5.59
N GLN A 291 0.76 -9.79 -6.33
CA GLN A 291 0.71 -11.15 -5.78
C GLN A 291 1.82 -11.40 -4.74
N LEU A 292 3.06 -10.96 -5.02
CA LEU A 292 4.19 -11.09 -4.07
C LEU A 292 3.97 -10.28 -2.80
N PHE A 293 3.38 -9.08 -2.88
CA PHE A 293 2.98 -8.33 -1.70
C PHE A 293 1.96 -9.11 -0.87
N PHE A 294 0.94 -9.68 -1.51
CA PHE A 294 -0.04 -10.51 -0.80
C PHE A 294 0.59 -11.77 -0.19
N GLU A 295 1.37 -12.53 -0.95
CA GLU A 295 2.03 -13.75 -0.48
C GLU A 295 2.90 -13.50 0.75
N ASN A 296 3.71 -12.42 0.74
CA ASN A 296 4.56 -12.06 1.87
C ASN A 296 3.74 -11.52 3.05
N TYR A 297 2.73 -10.67 2.79
CA TYR A 297 1.85 -10.19 3.84
C TYR A 297 1.12 -11.35 4.53
N PHE A 298 0.53 -12.25 3.76
CA PHE A 298 -0.18 -13.41 4.27
C PHE A 298 0.73 -14.33 5.10
N LYS A 299 1.95 -14.57 4.60
CA LYS A 299 2.92 -15.44 5.28
C LYS A 299 3.36 -14.90 6.63
N PHE A 300 3.60 -13.61 6.75
CA PHE A 300 4.25 -13.03 7.93
C PHE A 300 3.31 -12.21 8.82
N TYR A 301 2.21 -11.69 8.28
CA TYR A 301 1.39 -10.65 8.93
C TYR A 301 -0.13 -10.93 8.88
N SER A 302 -0.57 -12.12 8.51
CA SER A 302 -2.00 -12.45 8.40
C SER A 302 -2.79 -12.28 9.72
N ASN A 303 -2.11 -12.29 10.85
CA ASN A 303 -2.69 -12.04 12.17
C ASN A 303 -3.21 -10.61 12.38
N TYR A 304 -2.75 -9.63 11.58
CA TYR A 304 -3.24 -8.25 11.64
C TYR A 304 -4.61 -8.08 10.95
N ILE A 305 -5.09 -9.07 10.20
CA ILE A 305 -6.40 -9.03 9.53
C ILE A 305 -7.47 -9.77 10.34
N LYS A 306 -7.07 -10.68 11.21
CA LYS A 306 -7.99 -11.53 12.01
C LYS A 306 -8.63 -10.77 13.16
#